data_6e1454d348ef43622de66fed9015c384
#
_entry.id   6e1454d348ef43622de66fed9015c384
#
_cell.length_a   1.000
_cell.length_b   1.000
_cell.length_c   1.000
_cell.angle_alpha   90.00
_cell.angle_beta   90.00
_cell.angle_gamma   90.00
#
_symmetry.space_group_name_H-M   'P 1'
#
loop_
_entity.id
_entity.type
_entity.pdbx_description
1 polymer ?
#
loop_
_entity_poly.entity_id
_entity_poly.type
_entity_poly.pdbx_seq_one_letter_code
_entity_poly.pdbx_strand_id
1 'polypeptide(L)'
;MTDEEKKEYCWNHAQIVEGYDKDSIRKDACGAWIFKAHYGMRDSVFGWEVDHVFPVILGGDDFTKNLRAMQWKNNVSKGDDYPEYMSAIQSEGNKNIEKEASYTVNDSLQQELSEYYNK
;
A
#
# COMPACT_ATOMS: atom_id res chain seq x y z
N MET A 1 6.67 5.49 15.78
CA MET A 1 5.36 4.80 15.88
C MET A 1 5.54 3.34 16.23
N THR A 2 4.63 2.79 17.03
CA THR A 2 4.55 1.34 17.23
C THR A 2 4.03 0.66 15.96
N ASP A 3 4.16 -0.66 15.89
CA ASP A 3 3.62 -1.42 14.75
C ASP A 3 2.10 -1.27 14.65
N GLU A 4 1.41 -1.24 15.79
CA GLU A 4 -0.05 -1.03 15.81
C GLU A 4 -0.43 0.36 15.31
N GLU A 5 0.30 1.38 15.68
CA GLU A 5 0.09 2.76 15.19
C GLU A 5 0.33 2.88 13.68
N LYS A 6 1.39 2.22 13.16
CA LYS A 6 1.66 2.19 11.72
C LYS A 6 0.53 1.51 10.96
N LYS A 7 0.06 0.37 11.46
CA LYS A 7 -1.06 -0.38 10.88
C LYS A 7 -2.32 0.50 10.80
N GLU A 8 -2.68 1.15 11.91
CA GLU A 8 -3.87 2.01 11.95
C GLU A 8 -3.73 3.22 11.02
N TYR A 9 -2.55 3.85 11.01
CA TYR A 9 -2.28 4.97 10.10
C TYR A 9 -2.46 4.53 8.65
N CYS A 10 -1.85 3.42 8.24
CA CYS A 10 -1.92 2.95 6.87
C CYS A 10 -3.33 2.57 6.47
N TRP A 11 -4.07 1.90 7.36
CA TRP A 11 -5.48 1.58 7.08
C TRP A 11 -6.29 2.85 6.86
N ASN A 12 -6.15 3.83 7.75
CA ASN A 12 -6.94 5.07 7.70
C ASN A 12 -6.63 5.94 6.49
N HIS A 13 -5.53 5.69 5.78
CA HIS A 13 -5.15 6.39 4.55
C HIS A 13 -5.32 5.55 3.29
N ALA A 14 -5.80 4.30 3.43
CA ALA A 14 -6.17 3.48 2.28
C ALA A 14 -7.46 4.02 1.63
N GLN A 15 -7.72 3.61 0.40
CA GLN A 15 -8.84 4.11 -0.37
C GLN A 15 -10.18 3.63 0.20
N ILE A 16 -11.05 4.58 0.53
CA ILE A 16 -12.45 4.29 0.90
C ILE A 16 -13.21 4.02 -0.39
N VAL A 17 -14.07 2.99 -0.37
CA VAL A 17 -14.92 2.64 -1.50
C VAL A 17 -16.37 2.84 -1.11
N GLU A 18 -17.09 3.68 -1.87
CA GLU A 18 -18.49 3.96 -1.63
C GLU A 18 -19.31 2.66 -1.63
N GLY A 19 -20.21 2.53 -0.67
CA GLY A 19 -21.06 1.35 -0.51
C GLY A 19 -20.45 0.25 0.34
N TYR A 20 -19.21 0.41 0.82
CA TYR A 20 -18.53 -0.56 1.68
C TYR A 20 -18.17 0.07 3.02
N ASP A 21 -18.15 -0.75 4.08
CA ASP A 21 -17.77 -0.30 5.41
C ASP A 21 -16.28 0.04 5.46
N LYS A 22 -15.97 1.32 5.60
CA LYS A 22 -14.59 1.83 5.62
C LYS A 22 -13.75 1.27 6.79
N ASP A 23 -14.38 0.73 7.82
CA ASP A 23 -13.69 0.16 8.96
C ASP A 23 -13.39 -1.33 8.77
N SER A 24 -13.83 -1.92 7.67
CA SER A 24 -13.64 -3.33 7.36
C SER A 24 -13.02 -3.59 6.01
N ILE A 25 -13.35 -2.79 4.99
CA ILE A 25 -13.01 -3.03 3.58
C ILE A 25 -12.56 -1.72 2.95
N ARG A 26 -11.36 -1.75 2.34
CA ARG A 26 -10.81 -0.63 1.55
C ARG A 26 -10.07 -1.18 0.33
N LYS A 27 -9.47 -0.29 -0.46
CA LYS A 27 -8.56 -0.66 -1.54
C LYS A 27 -7.18 -0.08 -1.28
N ASP A 28 -6.16 -0.80 -1.75
CA ASP A 28 -4.79 -0.31 -1.71
C ASP A 28 -4.49 0.66 -2.86
N ALA A 29 -3.25 1.14 -2.96
CA ALA A 29 -2.84 2.09 -3.98
C ALA A 29 -2.92 1.53 -5.41
N CYS A 30 -2.95 0.22 -5.58
CA CYS A 30 -3.11 -0.46 -6.87
C CYS A 30 -4.57 -0.77 -7.20
N GLY A 31 -5.51 -0.43 -6.31
CA GLY A 31 -6.91 -0.74 -6.48
C GLY A 31 -7.30 -2.15 -6.07
N ALA A 32 -6.44 -2.89 -5.40
CA ALA A 32 -6.77 -4.22 -4.87
C ALA A 32 -7.58 -4.10 -3.58
N TRP A 33 -8.56 -4.99 -3.40
CA TRP A 33 -9.32 -5.07 -2.15
C TRP A 33 -8.44 -5.52 -1.00
N ILE A 34 -8.57 -4.89 0.14
CA ILE A 34 -7.92 -5.28 1.39
C ILE A 34 -8.95 -5.29 2.52
N PHE A 35 -8.83 -6.26 3.43
CA PHE A 35 -9.72 -6.39 4.59
C PHE A 35 -8.93 -6.03 5.85
N LYS A 36 -9.47 -5.13 6.67
CA LYS A 36 -8.76 -4.67 7.87
C LYS A 36 -8.32 -5.83 8.76
N ALA A 37 -9.19 -6.82 8.95
CA ALA A 37 -8.91 -7.97 9.79
C ALA A 37 -7.84 -8.92 9.23
N HIS A 38 -7.45 -8.77 7.97
CA HIS A 38 -6.49 -9.65 7.29
C HIS A 38 -5.07 -9.08 7.24
N TYR A 39 -4.76 -8.15 8.13
CA TYR A 39 -3.40 -7.60 8.22
C TYR A 39 -2.37 -8.70 8.48
N GLY A 40 -1.31 -8.74 7.66
CA GLY A 40 -0.23 -9.71 7.80
C GLY A 40 -0.57 -11.13 7.34
N MET A 41 -1.76 -11.35 6.81
CA MET A 41 -2.21 -12.69 6.38
C MET A 41 -1.86 -12.95 4.93
N ARG A 42 -0.77 -13.65 4.67
CA ARG A 42 -0.34 -14.02 3.32
C ARG A 42 -1.09 -15.23 2.75
N ASP A 43 -1.91 -15.88 3.54
CA ASP A 43 -2.83 -16.94 3.10
C ASP A 43 -4.19 -16.39 2.65
N SER A 44 -4.39 -15.08 2.73
CA SER A 44 -5.60 -14.40 2.26
C SER A 44 -5.28 -13.50 1.07
N VAL A 45 -6.11 -13.57 0.02
CA VAL A 45 -5.99 -12.66 -1.13
C VAL A 45 -6.32 -11.22 -0.74
N PHE A 46 -6.98 -11.00 0.40
CA PHE A 46 -7.30 -9.68 0.95
C PHE A 46 -6.33 -9.25 2.06
N GLY A 47 -5.28 -10.04 2.29
CA GLY A 47 -4.23 -9.72 3.24
C GLY A 47 -3.43 -8.50 2.79
N TRP A 48 -2.95 -7.71 3.75
CA TRP A 48 -2.23 -6.49 3.46
C TRP A 48 -1.11 -6.24 4.47
N GLU A 49 -0.21 -5.38 4.09
CA GLU A 49 0.99 -5.06 4.86
C GLU A 49 1.29 -3.58 4.76
N VAL A 50 2.15 -3.09 5.64
CA VAL A 50 2.69 -1.74 5.53
C VAL A 50 3.78 -1.74 4.45
N ASP A 51 3.64 -0.85 3.47
CA ASP A 51 4.64 -0.61 2.44
C ASP A 51 5.37 0.71 2.73
N HIS A 52 6.70 0.68 2.59
CA HIS A 52 7.52 1.89 2.54
C HIS A 52 7.59 2.34 1.08
N VAL A 53 6.92 3.45 0.74
CA VAL A 53 6.86 3.95 -0.64
C VAL A 53 8.27 4.15 -1.20
N PHE A 54 9.09 4.95 -0.50
CA PHE A 54 10.53 5.02 -0.75
C PHE A 54 11.20 3.93 0.07
N PRO A 55 11.81 2.92 -0.58
CA PRO A 55 12.26 1.71 0.09
C PRO A 55 13.32 1.94 1.16
N VAL A 56 13.27 1.13 2.21
CA VAL A 56 14.26 1.19 3.30
C VAL A 56 15.68 1.03 2.78
N ILE A 57 15.90 0.14 1.81
CA ILE A 57 17.23 -0.08 1.23
C ILE A 57 17.77 1.16 0.53
N LEU A 58 16.90 2.06 0.07
CA LEU A 58 17.28 3.33 -0.56
C LEU A 58 17.34 4.48 0.43
N GLY A 59 17.06 4.24 1.71
CA GLY A 59 17.10 5.25 2.77
C GLY A 59 15.75 5.66 3.34
N GLY A 60 14.67 5.00 2.93
CA GLY A 60 13.34 5.24 3.47
C GLY A 60 13.22 4.77 4.93
N ASP A 61 12.33 5.40 5.68
CA ASP A 61 12.06 5.07 7.07
C ASP A 61 10.56 5.19 7.37
N ASP A 62 10.20 5.25 8.66
CA ASP A 62 8.81 5.30 9.10
C ASP A 62 8.22 6.72 9.09
N PHE A 63 8.75 7.62 8.28
CA PHE A 63 8.09 8.90 8.01
C PHE A 63 6.65 8.64 7.57
N THR A 64 5.66 9.27 8.21
CA THR A 64 4.25 8.91 8.00
C THR A 64 3.83 8.95 6.52
N LYS A 65 4.27 9.96 5.79
CA LYS A 65 3.95 10.06 4.34
C LYS A 65 4.63 8.99 3.49
N ASN A 66 5.60 8.27 4.06
CA ASN A 66 6.25 7.15 3.40
C ASN A 66 5.56 5.81 3.64
N LEU A 67 4.53 5.77 4.46
CA LEU A 67 3.84 4.54 4.84
C LEU A 67 2.47 4.47 4.19
N ARG A 68 2.13 3.29 3.65
CA ARG A 68 0.80 3.04 3.10
C ARG A 68 0.45 1.57 3.20
N ALA A 69 -0.86 1.28 3.14
CA ALA A 69 -1.35 -0.09 3.07
C ALA A 69 -1.17 -0.62 1.64
N MET A 70 -0.73 -1.87 1.53
CA MET A 70 -0.59 -2.55 0.24
C MET A 70 -1.02 -3.99 0.38
N GLN A 71 -1.85 -4.49 -0.55
CA GLN A 71 -2.15 -5.91 -0.63
C GLN A 71 -0.83 -6.68 -0.72
N TRP A 72 -0.71 -7.82 -0.03
CA TRP A 72 0.60 -8.41 0.23
C TRP A 72 1.34 -8.86 -1.05
N LYS A 73 0.64 -9.38 -2.07
CA LYS A 73 1.29 -9.74 -3.35
C LYS A 73 1.74 -8.51 -4.12
N ASN A 74 0.98 -7.41 -4.03
CA ASN A 74 1.39 -6.14 -4.61
C ASN A 74 2.63 -5.59 -3.90
N ASN A 75 2.69 -5.74 -2.58
CA ASN A 75 3.86 -5.35 -1.81
C ASN A 75 5.11 -6.14 -2.21
N VAL A 76 4.96 -7.45 -2.36
CA VAL A 76 6.05 -8.32 -2.83
C VAL A 76 6.48 -7.94 -4.25
N SER A 77 5.51 -7.72 -5.15
CA SER A 77 5.78 -7.34 -6.54
C SER A 77 6.52 -6.02 -6.65
N LYS A 78 6.13 -5.03 -5.84
CA LYS A 78 6.81 -3.75 -5.79
C LYS A 78 8.25 -3.91 -5.29
N GLY A 79 8.45 -4.71 -4.24
CA GLY A 79 9.78 -4.89 -3.65
C GLY A 79 10.43 -3.55 -3.33
N ASP A 80 11.65 -3.35 -3.81
CA ASP A 80 12.43 -2.13 -3.62
C ASP A 80 12.32 -1.16 -4.81
N ASP A 81 11.35 -1.34 -5.68
CA ASP A 81 11.15 -0.49 -6.85
C ASP A 81 10.54 0.87 -6.47
N TYR A 82 11.11 1.93 -7.00
CA TYR A 82 10.65 3.29 -6.78
C TYR A 82 11.27 4.22 -7.84
N PRO A 83 10.55 5.15 -8.43
CA PRO A 83 9.10 5.44 -8.24
C PRO A 83 8.16 4.57 -9.08
N GLU A 84 8.68 3.81 -10.03
CA GLU A 84 7.90 2.92 -10.89
C GLU A 84 7.91 1.51 -10.30
N TYR A 85 6.76 0.86 -10.33
CA TYR A 85 6.63 -0.50 -9.82
C TYR A 85 5.47 -1.22 -10.51
N MET A 86 5.40 -2.53 -10.33
CA MET A 86 4.36 -3.37 -10.92
C MET A 86 3.42 -3.91 -9.84
N SER A 87 2.13 -3.93 -10.13
CA SER A 87 1.17 -4.66 -9.32
C SER A 87 1.15 -6.14 -9.73
N ALA A 88 0.66 -6.99 -8.83
CA ALA A 88 0.37 -8.39 -9.10
C ALA A 88 -1.13 -8.67 -9.02
N ILE A 89 -1.86 -7.90 -8.22
CA ILE A 89 -3.27 -8.10 -7.89
C ILE A 89 -4.03 -6.80 -8.12
N GLN A 90 -5.20 -6.92 -8.77
CA GLN A 90 -6.14 -5.81 -8.92
C GLN A 90 -7.56 -6.29 -8.63
N SER A 91 -8.46 -5.37 -8.35
CA SER A 91 -9.86 -5.71 -8.15
C SER A 91 -10.57 -5.91 -9.49
N GLU A 92 -11.51 -6.86 -9.50
CA GLU A 92 -12.50 -7.00 -10.55
C GLU A 92 -13.84 -7.27 -9.87
N GLY A 93 -14.75 -6.30 -9.91
CA GLY A 93 -15.95 -6.34 -9.09
C GLY A 93 -15.59 -6.45 -7.60
N ASN A 94 -16.14 -7.42 -6.91
CA ASN A 94 -15.86 -7.66 -5.48
C ASN A 94 -14.74 -8.69 -5.23
N LYS A 95 -13.95 -8.99 -6.25
CA LYS A 95 -12.87 -9.98 -6.17
C LYS A 95 -11.52 -9.33 -6.41
N ASN A 96 -10.47 -9.96 -5.92
CA ASN A 96 -9.10 -9.71 -6.34
C ASN A 96 -8.68 -10.75 -7.36
N ILE A 97 -8.11 -10.30 -8.46
CA ILE A 97 -7.60 -11.19 -9.53
C ILE A 97 -6.12 -10.95 -9.75
N GLU A 98 -5.44 -11.93 -10.29
CA GLU A 98 -4.05 -11.76 -10.73
C GLU A 98 -4.05 -10.90 -11.99
N LYS A 99 -3.43 -9.73 -11.90
CA LYS A 99 -3.31 -8.80 -13.01
C LYS A 99 -2.14 -7.87 -12.80
N GLU A 100 -1.17 -7.95 -13.70
CA GLU A 100 -0.02 -7.06 -13.68
C GLU A 100 -0.36 -5.73 -14.34
N ALA A 101 0.09 -4.64 -13.72
CA ALA A 101 0.00 -3.30 -14.29
C ALA A 101 1.13 -2.44 -13.76
N SER A 102 1.57 -1.49 -14.57
CA SER A 102 2.59 -0.52 -14.16
C SER A 102 1.96 0.61 -13.39
N TYR A 103 2.63 1.02 -12.32
CA TYR A 103 2.27 2.18 -11.51
C TYR A 103 3.47 3.07 -11.32
N THR A 104 3.21 4.35 -11.17
CA THR A 104 4.23 5.33 -10.79
C THR A 104 3.70 6.08 -9.57
N VAL A 105 4.52 6.21 -8.53
CA VAL A 105 4.18 7.03 -7.38
C VAL A 105 3.86 8.44 -7.89
N ASN A 106 2.76 9.05 -7.44
CA ASN A 106 2.34 10.36 -7.97
C ASN A 106 3.37 11.44 -7.69
N ASP A 107 3.40 12.46 -8.54
CA ASP A 107 4.41 13.52 -8.52
C ASP A 107 4.41 14.29 -7.19
N SER A 108 3.24 14.53 -6.63
CA SER A 108 3.11 15.24 -5.35
C SER A 108 3.78 14.48 -4.22
N LEU A 109 3.55 13.17 -4.14
CA LEU A 109 4.19 12.33 -3.11
C LEU A 109 5.69 12.20 -3.36
N GLN A 110 6.11 12.02 -4.62
CA GLN A 110 7.54 12.01 -4.96
C GLN A 110 8.23 13.29 -4.49
N GLN A 111 7.59 14.44 -4.69
CA GLN A 111 8.15 15.72 -4.24
C GLN A 111 8.26 15.78 -2.71
N GLU A 112 7.23 15.39 -1.99
CA GLU A 112 7.24 15.38 -0.53
C GLU A 112 8.34 14.46 0.03
N LEU A 113 8.49 13.28 -0.56
CA LEU A 113 9.53 12.33 -0.14
C LEU A 113 10.93 12.86 -0.47
N SER A 114 11.10 13.47 -1.64
CA SER A 114 12.37 14.07 -2.03
C SER A 114 12.77 15.20 -1.06
N GLU A 115 11.83 16.05 -0.69
CA GLU A 115 12.08 17.13 0.28
C GLU A 115 12.49 16.59 1.64
N TYR A 116 11.88 15.49 2.06
CA TYR A 116 12.17 14.88 3.35
C TYR A 116 13.51 14.14 3.36
N TYR A 117 13.79 13.33 2.33
CA TYR A 117 14.98 12.46 2.31
C TYR A 117 16.23 13.10 1.73
N ASN A 118 16.12 14.20 1.00
CA ASN A 118 17.25 14.90 0.39
C ASN A 118 17.64 16.20 1.11
N LYS A 119 17.46 16.22 2.40
CA LYS A 119 17.84 17.38 3.24
C LYS A 119 19.34 17.40 3.51
#